data_d5d1608e21be46ba3f9e34cc4db72d6d
#
_entry.id   d5d1608e21be46ba3f9e34cc4db72d6d
#
_cell.length_a   1.000
_cell.length_b   1.000
_cell.length_c   1.000
_cell.angle_alpha   90.00
_cell.angle_beta   90.00
_cell.angle_gamma   90.00
#
_symmetry.space_group_name_H-M   'P 1'
#
loop_
_entity.id
_entity.type
_entity.pdbx_description
1 polymer ?
#
loop_
_entity_poly.entity_id
_entity_poly.type
_entity_poly.pdbx_seq_one_letter_code
_entity_poly.pdbx_strand_id
1 'polypeptide(L)'
;VQPPHSPVLTMIGASMLWIGWFGFNGGSALGAGNSAGMALLVTHIAAATASLVWMFIEWFRFGRPSLVGIVTGMVAGLATVTPASGFIGVPGGLILGLAGGVACYVTVDLIRVRLKIDDSLDVFAVHGIGGIFGTLMIAIFGYTSFVTQLLGLIIVGVFTIVVTYALIKI
;
A
#
# COMPACT_ATOMS: atom_id res chain seq x y z
N VAL A 1 12.81 2.49 16.56
CA VAL A 1 13.03 2.09 15.16
C VAL A 1 14.35 2.70 14.69
N GLN A 2 15.23 1.89 14.12
CA GLN A 2 16.50 2.38 13.57
C GLN A 2 16.31 2.73 12.09
N PRO A 3 16.92 3.83 11.60
CA PRO A 3 16.87 4.17 10.18
C PRO A 3 17.62 3.12 9.37
N PRO A 4 17.28 2.91 8.08
CA PRO A 4 18.01 1.99 7.21
C PRO A 4 19.47 2.44 7.07
N HIS A 5 20.41 1.50 7.13
CA HIS A 5 21.83 1.79 7.04
C HIS A 5 22.23 2.33 5.66
N SER A 6 21.45 2.05 4.61
CA SER A 6 21.69 2.55 3.25
C SER A 6 20.37 2.95 2.58
N PRO A 7 19.99 4.24 2.63
CA PRO A 7 18.80 4.73 1.92
C PRO A 7 18.83 4.49 0.41
N VAL A 8 20.02 4.49 -0.20
CA VAL A 8 20.19 4.22 -1.62
C VAL A 8 19.82 2.77 -1.96
N LEU A 9 20.27 1.79 -1.18
CA LEU A 9 19.90 0.40 -1.38
C LEU A 9 18.39 0.17 -1.12
N THR A 10 17.82 0.90 -0.17
CA THR A 10 16.37 0.90 0.07
C THR A 10 15.61 1.37 -1.18
N MET A 11 16.07 2.47 -1.80
CA MET A 11 15.46 2.97 -3.03
C MET A 11 15.58 1.99 -4.20
N ILE A 12 16.75 1.36 -4.37
CA ILE A 12 16.96 0.36 -5.42
C ILE A 12 16.02 -0.82 -5.22
N GLY A 13 15.96 -1.39 -4.01
CA GLY A 13 15.09 -2.51 -3.69
C GLY A 13 13.61 -2.17 -3.90
N ALA A 14 13.18 -1.00 -3.48
CA ALA A 14 11.82 -0.54 -3.67
C ALA A 14 11.47 -0.31 -5.16
N SER A 15 12.41 0.20 -5.95
CA SER A 15 12.23 0.34 -7.40
C SER A 15 12.07 -1.03 -8.09
N MET A 16 12.82 -2.03 -7.65
CA MET A 16 12.67 -3.41 -8.13
C MET A 16 11.30 -3.99 -7.73
N LEU A 17 10.83 -3.71 -6.52
CA LEU A 17 9.47 -4.07 -6.08
C LEU A 17 8.41 -3.41 -6.95
N TRP A 18 8.56 -2.14 -7.29
CA TRP A 18 7.61 -1.44 -8.15
C TRP A 18 7.50 -2.11 -9.53
N ILE A 19 8.64 -2.43 -10.14
CA ILE A 19 8.66 -3.14 -11.42
C ILE A 19 7.99 -4.52 -11.28
N GLY A 20 8.32 -5.27 -10.23
CA GLY A 20 7.71 -6.57 -9.95
C GLY A 20 6.19 -6.46 -9.71
N TRP A 21 5.74 -5.35 -9.14
CA TRP A 21 4.32 -5.11 -8.88
C TRP A 21 3.49 -4.88 -10.14
N PHE A 22 4.08 -4.39 -11.21
CA PHE A 22 3.43 -4.40 -12.51
C PHE A 22 3.06 -5.82 -12.96
N GLY A 23 3.99 -6.76 -12.78
CA GLY A 23 3.72 -8.18 -13.04
C GLY A 23 2.68 -8.74 -12.07
N PHE A 24 2.72 -8.36 -10.80
CA PHE A 24 1.78 -8.82 -9.79
C PHE A 24 0.34 -8.38 -10.12
N ASN A 25 0.09 -7.11 -10.33
CA ASN A 25 -1.26 -6.59 -10.61
C ASN A 25 -1.69 -6.85 -12.06
N GLY A 26 -0.81 -6.61 -13.03
CA GLY A 26 -1.12 -6.86 -14.44
C GLY A 26 -1.27 -8.35 -14.75
N GLY A 27 -0.43 -9.21 -14.16
CA GLY A 27 -0.52 -10.66 -14.30
C GLY A 27 -1.77 -11.26 -13.67
N SER A 28 -2.33 -10.64 -12.63
CA SER A 28 -3.58 -11.05 -12.01
C SER A 28 -4.81 -10.93 -12.94
N ALA A 29 -4.67 -10.24 -14.08
CA ALA A 29 -5.67 -10.23 -15.14
C ALA A 29 -5.76 -11.57 -15.92
N LEU A 30 -4.82 -12.50 -15.70
CA LEU A 30 -4.75 -13.84 -16.31
C LEU A 30 -4.74 -13.84 -17.85
N GLY A 31 -4.36 -12.74 -18.48
CA GLY A 31 -4.26 -12.61 -19.94
C GLY A 31 -3.70 -11.26 -20.36
N ALA A 32 -3.04 -11.21 -21.51
CA ALA A 32 -2.54 -9.98 -22.10
C ALA A 32 -3.69 -9.24 -22.81
N GLY A 33 -4.06 -8.06 -22.31
CA GLY A 33 -5.15 -7.27 -22.89
C GLY A 33 -5.36 -5.95 -22.16
N ASN A 34 -6.47 -5.29 -22.47
CA ASN A 34 -6.80 -3.97 -21.92
C ASN A 34 -6.89 -3.98 -20.39
N SER A 35 -7.40 -5.06 -19.77
CA SER A 35 -7.51 -5.19 -18.33
C SER A 35 -6.12 -5.22 -17.68
N ALA A 36 -5.19 -6.02 -18.21
CA ALA A 36 -3.80 -6.04 -17.74
C ALA A 36 -3.12 -4.68 -17.91
N GLY A 37 -3.28 -4.04 -19.09
CA GLY A 37 -2.75 -2.72 -19.36
C GLY A 37 -3.30 -1.64 -18.41
N MET A 38 -4.59 -1.67 -18.11
CA MET A 38 -5.19 -0.74 -17.16
C MET A 38 -4.68 -1.01 -15.74
N ALA A 39 -4.57 -2.28 -15.31
CA ALA A 39 -4.01 -2.63 -14.00
C ALA A 39 -2.56 -2.12 -13.83
N LEU A 40 -1.72 -2.23 -14.87
CA LEU A 40 -0.37 -1.64 -14.89
C LEU A 40 -0.43 -0.12 -14.71
N LEU A 41 -1.28 0.54 -15.47
CA LEU A 41 -1.38 2.00 -15.48
C LEU A 41 -1.84 2.53 -14.11
N VAL A 42 -2.91 1.98 -13.53
CA VAL A 42 -3.43 2.45 -12.24
C VAL A 42 -2.46 2.13 -11.10
N THR A 43 -1.72 1.03 -11.19
CA THR A 43 -0.65 0.69 -10.25
C THR A 43 0.45 1.75 -10.25
N HIS A 44 0.89 2.15 -11.45
CA HIS A 44 1.89 3.21 -11.59
C HIS A 44 1.39 4.55 -11.04
N ILE A 45 0.18 4.94 -11.40
CA ILE A 45 -0.42 6.21 -10.97
C ILE A 45 -0.56 6.26 -9.45
N ALA A 46 -1.09 5.20 -8.82
CA ALA A 46 -1.27 5.17 -7.38
C ALA A 46 0.07 5.24 -6.62
N ALA A 47 1.08 4.49 -7.07
CA ALA A 47 2.42 4.52 -6.47
C ALA A 47 3.06 5.91 -6.58
N ALA A 48 3.05 6.52 -7.76
CA ALA A 48 3.58 7.85 -7.99
C ALA A 48 2.85 8.91 -7.15
N THR A 49 1.51 8.84 -7.11
CA THR A 49 0.68 9.77 -6.35
C THR A 49 0.97 9.68 -4.85
N ALA A 50 1.01 8.47 -4.29
CA ALA A 50 1.29 8.28 -2.87
C ALA A 50 2.72 8.71 -2.49
N SER A 51 3.72 8.51 -3.38
CA SER A 51 5.08 9.04 -3.21
C SER A 51 5.09 10.56 -3.07
N LEU A 52 4.34 11.24 -3.95
CA LEU A 52 4.21 12.69 -3.90
C LEU A 52 3.48 13.16 -2.63
N VAL A 53 2.43 12.46 -2.22
CA VAL A 53 1.72 12.72 -0.96
C VAL A 53 2.68 12.70 0.23
N TRP A 54 3.48 11.63 0.36
CA TRP A 54 4.45 11.51 1.45
C TRP A 54 5.51 12.60 1.38
N MET A 55 6.05 12.86 0.18
CA MET A 55 7.02 13.92 -0.07
C MET A 55 6.49 15.28 0.40
N PHE A 56 5.26 15.63 0.03
CA PHE A 56 4.67 16.92 0.43
C PHE A 56 4.34 16.98 1.92
N ILE A 57 3.81 15.90 2.52
CA ILE A 57 3.53 15.87 3.96
C ILE A 57 4.83 16.07 4.75
N GLU A 58 5.90 15.36 4.42
CA GLU A 58 7.19 15.55 5.08
C GLU A 58 7.75 16.95 4.85
N TRP A 59 7.62 17.47 3.62
CA TRP A 59 8.08 18.80 3.31
C TRP A 59 7.39 19.88 4.17
N PHE A 60 6.07 19.79 4.30
CA PHE A 60 5.32 20.73 5.14
C PHE A 60 5.57 20.53 6.64
N ARG A 61 5.78 19.28 7.12
CA ARG A 61 6.00 19.01 8.54
C ARG A 61 7.43 19.25 9.00
N PHE A 62 8.41 18.94 8.17
CA PHE A 62 9.83 18.90 8.55
C PHE A 62 10.73 19.84 7.71
N GLY A 63 10.14 20.59 6.76
CA GLY A 63 10.88 21.50 5.89
C GLY A 63 11.67 20.82 4.78
N ARG A 64 11.76 19.50 4.76
CA ARG A 64 12.45 18.71 3.73
C ARG A 64 11.88 17.30 3.64
N PRO A 65 11.72 16.75 2.43
CA PRO A 65 11.33 15.35 2.27
C PRO A 65 12.52 14.43 2.53
N SER A 66 12.22 13.17 2.89
CA SER A 66 13.21 12.11 3.01
C SER A 66 13.08 11.10 1.88
N LEU A 67 14.20 10.49 1.47
CA LEU A 67 14.20 9.43 0.46
C LEU A 67 13.39 8.22 0.97
N VAL A 68 13.55 7.88 2.25
CA VAL A 68 12.82 6.76 2.87
C VAL A 68 11.32 7.03 2.91
N GLY A 69 10.90 8.25 3.24
CA GLY A 69 9.49 8.63 3.21
C GLY A 69 8.88 8.51 1.82
N ILE A 70 9.56 9.02 0.79
CA ILE A 70 9.11 8.90 -0.61
C ILE A 70 8.94 7.42 -1.00
N VAL A 71 9.91 6.57 -0.63
CA VAL A 71 9.87 5.12 -0.90
C VAL A 71 8.72 4.45 -0.14
N THR A 72 8.52 4.79 1.13
CA THR A 72 7.41 4.23 1.93
C THR A 72 6.06 4.64 1.33
N GLY A 73 5.93 5.90 0.90
CA GLY A 73 4.74 6.38 0.19
C GLY A 73 4.50 5.63 -1.12
N MET A 74 5.54 5.33 -1.88
CA MET A 74 5.46 4.52 -3.08
C MET A 74 4.87 3.14 -2.79
N VAL A 75 5.39 2.44 -1.80
CA VAL A 75 4.89 1.11 -1.40
C VAL A 75 3.46 1.20 -0.85
N ALA A 76 3.12 2.27 -0.12
CA ALA A 76 1.76 2.52 0.34
C ALA A 76 0.77 2.63 -0.83
N GLY A 77 1.13 3.34 -1.89
CA GLY A 77 0.33 3.42 -3.11
C GLY A 77 0.16 2.07 -3.81
N LEU A 78 1.25 1.29 -3.91
CA LEU A 78 1.23 -0.06 -4.47
C LEU A 78 0.31 -0.98 -3.67
N ALA A 79 0.45 -1.02 -2.35
CA ALA A 79 -0.35 -1.87 -1.47
C ALA A 79 -1.85 -1.49 -1.52
N THR A 80 -2.14 -0.19 -1.48
CA THR A 80 -3.51 0.31 -1.45
C THR A 80 -4.27 0.06 -2.76
N VAL A 81 -3.61 0.21 -3.91
CA VAL A 81 -4.27 0.03 -5.21
C VAL A 81 -4.48 -1.45 -5.55
N THR A 82 -3.67 -2.34 -5.01
CA THR A 82 -3.62 -3.76 -5.39
C THR A 82 -4.98 -4.44 -5.39
N PRO A 83 -5.82 -4.37 -4.35
CA PRO A 83 -7.14 -5.01 -4.37
C PRO A 83 -8.07 -4.48 -5.47
N ALA A 84 -7.89 -3.24 -5.89
CA ALA A 84 -8.77 -2.54 -6.83
C ALA A 84 -8.24 -2.47 -8.26
N SER A 85 -6.98 -2.80 -8.51
CA SER A 85 -6.28 -2.51 -9.78
C SER A 85 -6.92 -3.12 -11.03
N GLY A 86 -7.61 -4.25 -10.90
CA GLY A 86 -8.32 -4.90 -12.01
C GLY A 86 -9.71 -4.32 -12.30
N PHE A 87 -10.21 -3.40 -11.48
CA PHE A 87 -11.59 -2.90 -11.54
C PHE A 87 -11.70 -1.42 -11.84
N ILE A 88 -10.71 -0.62 -11.41
CA ILE A 88 -10.76 0.85 -11.47
C ILE A 88 -9.99 1.40 -12.67
N GLY A 89 -10.38 2.61 -13.10
CA GLY A 89 -9.64 3.40 -14.09
C GLY A 89 -8.70 4.42 -13.42
N VAL A 90 -8.09 5.27 -14.25
CA VAL A 90 -7.13 6.31 -13.85
C VAL A 90 -7.61 7.20 -12.68
N PRO A 91 -8.85 7.73 -12.68
CA PRO A 91 -9.32 8.53 -11.53
C PRO A 91 -9.33 7.75 -10.22
N GLY A 92 -9.73 6.46 -10.26
CA GLY A 92 -9.69 5.57 -9.09
C GLY A 92 -8.27 5.37 -8.57
N GLY A 93 -7.29 5.17 -9.48
CA GLY A 93 -5.88 5.07 -9.14
C GLY A 93 -5.34 6.32 -8.43
N LEU A 94 -5.70 7.50 -8.92
CA LEU A 94 -5.35 8.78 -8.27
C LEU A 94 -5.97 8.91 -6.88
N ILE A 95 -7.26 8.60 -6.74
CA ILE A 95 -7.96 8.68 -5.45
C ILE A 95 -7.32 7.71 -4.43
N LEU A 96 -7.04 6.46 -4.84
CA LEU A 96 -6.41 5.48 -3.97
C LEU A 96 -4.98 5.86 -3.61
N GLY A 97 -4.21 6.41 -4.54
CA GLY A 97 -2.87 6.92 -4.26
C GLY A 97 -2.88 8.08 -3.26
N LEU A 98 -3.79 9.03 -3.43
CA LEU A 98 -3.96 10.17 -2.50
C LEU A 98 -4.42 9.70 -1.12
N ALA A 99 -5.58 9.06 -1.05
CA ALA A 99 -6.21 8.70 0.21
C ALA A 99 -5.42 7.61 0.95
N GLY A 100 -4.93 6.59 0.23
CA GLY A 100 -4.08 5.54 0.77
C GLY A 100 -2.74 6.07 1.26
N GLY A 101 -2.11 6.97 0.51
CA GLY A 101 -0.87 7.63 0.92
C GLY A 101 -1.04 8.39 2.24
N VAL A 102 -2.11 9.16 2.40
CA VAL A 102 -2.42 9.87 3.66
C VAL A 102 -2.74 8.89 4.78
N ALA A 103 -3.61 7.89 4.53
CA ALA A 103 -4.01 6.92 5.55
C ALA A 103 -2.81 6.13 6.09
N CYS A 104 -1.94 5.64 5.21
CA CYS A 104 -0.73 4.93 5.62
C CYS A 104 0.24 5.85 6.38
N TYR A 105 0.43 7.10 5.93
CA TYR A 105 1.27 8.06 6.64
C TYR A 105 0.81 8.29 8.08
N VAL A 106 -0.48 8.57 8.24
CA VAL A 106 -1.08 8.79 9.57
C VAL A 106 -0.96 7.54 10.45
N THR A 107 -1.12 6.35 9.85
CA THR A 107 -1.01 5.08 10.58
C THR A 107 0.44 4.80 11.00
N VAL A 108 1.42 5.07 10.16
CA VAL A 108 2.85 4.98 10.53
C VAL A 108 3.16 5.89 11.71
N ASP A 109 2.72 7.15 11.64
CA ASP A 109 2.90 8.10 12.75
C ASP A 109 2.22 7.61 14.04
N LEU A 110 0.99 7.08 13.93
CA LEU A 110 0.25 6.53 15.06
C LEU A 110 0.98 5.33 15.69
N ILE A 111 1.38 4.35 14.89
CA ILE A 111 2.00 3.11 15.38
C ILE A 111 3.36 3.39 15.99
N ARG A 112 4.22 4.13 15.28
CA ARG A 112 5.60 4.38 15.72
C ARG A 112 5.68 5.39 16.85
N VAL A 113 4.96 6.53 16.74
CA VAL A 113 5.13 7.67 17.66
C VAL A 113 4.21 7.55 18.87
N ARG A 114 2.92 7.23 18.66
CA ARG A 114 1.95 7.20 19.75
C ARG A 114 1.89 5.86 20.45
N LEU A 115 1.76 4.77 19.70
CA LEU A 115 1.66 3.42 20.26
C LEU A 115 3.01 2.82 20.61
N LYS A 116 4.11 3.37 20.07
CA LYS A 116 5.49 2.91 20.27
C LYS A 116 5.68 1.42 19.95
N ILE A 117 4.94 0.94 18.94
CA ILE A 117 5.08 -0.43 18.44
C ILE A 117 6.22 -0.44 17.43
N ASP A 118 7.11 -1.42 17.54
CA ASP A 118 8.22 -1.58 16.62
C ASP A 118 7.76 -2.29 15.32
N ASP A 119 7.19 -1.52 14.42
CA ASP A 119 6.93 -1.91 13.03
C ASP A 119 8.07 -1.32 12.18
N SER A 120 9.24 -1.96 12.25
CA SER A 120 10.50 -1.43 11.70
C SER A 120 10.44 -1.12 10.21
N LEU A 121 9.68 -1.90 9.44
CA LEU A 121 9.51 -1.77 7.99
C LEU A 121 8.14 -1.21 7.59
N ASP A 122 7.36 -0.70 8.55
CA ASP A 122 5.99 -0.21 8.35
C ASP A 122 5.05 -1.23 7.70
N VAL A 123 5.29 -2.53 7.91
CA VAL A 123 4.56 -3.60 7.24
C VAL A 123 3.07 -3.54 7.58
N PHE A 124 2.74 -3.45 8.85
CA PHE A 124 1.33 -3.36 9.26
C PHE A 124 0.70 -2.04 8.80
N ALA A 125 1.40 -0.92 8.99
CA ALA A 125 0.89 0.40 8.62
C ALA A 125 0.67 0.54 7.11
N VAL A 126 1.56 0.01 6.29
CA VAL A 126 1.52 0.17 4.83
C VAL A 126 0.75 -0.96 4.17
N HIS A 127 1.12 -2.23 4.42
CA HIS A 127 0.48 -3.37 3.77
C HIS A 127 -0.85 -3.74 4.44
N GLY A 128 -0.90 -3.77 5.78
CA GLY A 128 -2.12 -4.10 6.52
C GLY A 128 -3.19 -3.03 6.31
N ILE A 129 -2.93 -1.80 6.71
CA ILE A 129 -3.92 -0.72 6.60
C ILE A 129 -4.16 -0.30 5.15
N GLY A 130 -3.11 -0.20 4.33
CA GLY A 130 -3.26 0.08 2.91
C GLY A 130 -4.10 -0.97 2.19
N GLY A 131 -3.87 -2.26 2.46
CA GLY A 131 -4.65 -3.36 1.90
C GLY A 131 -6.10 -3.36 2.37
N ILE A 132 -6.37 -3.14 3.66
CA ILE A 132 -7.72 -3.00 4.21
C ILE A 132 -8.45 -1.83 3.52
N PHE A 133 -7.80 -0.67 3.46
CA PHE A 133 -8.35 0.52 2.83
C PHE A 133 -8.69 0.27 1.36
N GLY A 134 -7.75 -0.26 0.58
CA GLY A 134 -7.95 -0.58 -0.83
C GLY A 134 -9.09 -1.57 -1.05
N THR A 135 -9.18 -2.62 -0.22
CA THR A 135 -10.24 -3.63 -0.28
C THR A 135 -11.62 -3.03 -0.03
N LEU A 136 -11.76 -2.15 0.96
CA LEU A 136 -13.04 -1.48 1.23
C LEU A 136 -13.42 -0.46 0.15
N MET A 137 -12.42 0.19 -0.44
CA MET A 137 -12.67 1.17 -1.51
C MET A 137 -13.25 0.54 -2.78
N ILE A 138 -12.99 -0.72 -3.09
CA ILE A 138 -13.65 -1.41 -4.22
C ILE A 138 -15.17 -1.41 -4.05
N ALA A 139 -15.65 -1.61 -2.81
CA ALA A 139 -17.09 -1.56 -2.52
C ALA A 139 -17.63 -0.13 -2.64
N ILE A 140 -16.88 0.87 -2.18
CA ILE A 140 -17.25 2.29 -2.30
C ILE A 140 -17.33 2.72 -3.77
N PHE A 141 -16.44 2.20 -4.62
CA PHE A 141 -16.50 2.42 -6.07
C PHE A 141 -17.64 1.66 -6.78
N GLY A 142 -18.39 0.82 -6.06
CA GLY A 142 -19.57 0.12 -6.58
C GLY A 142 -19.29 -1.18 -7.32
N TYR A 143 -18.07 -1.73 -7.23
CA TYR A 143 -17.73 -2.98 -7.92
C TYR A 143 -18.07 -4.23 -7.13
N THR A 144 -18.32 -4.13 -5.84
CA THR A 144 -18.65 -5.29 -4.96
C THR A 144 -19.45 -4.85 -3.74
N SER A 145 -19.98 -5.84 -2.98
CA SER A 145 -20.66 -5.57 -1.72
C SER A 145 -19.67 -5.25 -0.60
N PHE A 146 -19.94 -4.20 0.17
CA PHE A 146 -19.16 -3.83 1.34
C PHE A 146 -19.10 -4.96 2.38
N VAL A 147 -20.22 -5.67 2.59
CA VAL A 147 -20.30 -6.81 3.51
C VAL A 147 -19.37 -7.94 3.07
N THR A 148 -19.33 -8.24 1.78
CA THR A 148 -18.45 -9.29 1.23
C THR A 148 -16.97 -8.94 1.45
N GLN A 149 -16.58 -7.69 1.21
CA GLN A 149 -15.20 -7.25 1.45
C GLN A 149 -14.83 -7.29 2.93
N LEU A 150 -15.74 -6.86 3.79
CA LEU A 150 -15.53 -6.89 5.24
C LEU A 150 -15.38 -8.34 5.76
N LEU A 151 -16.22 -9.26 5.29
CA LEU A 151 -16.11 -10.68 5.64
C LEU A 151 -14.78 -11.27 5.17
N GLY A 152 -14.34 -10.97 3.95
CA GLY A 152 -13.04 -11.38 3.45
C GLY A 152 -11.88 -10.89 4.33
N LEU A 153 -11.92 -9.61 4.71
CA LEU A 153 -10.92 -9.02 5.62
C LEU A 153 -10.90 -9.70 6.99
N ILE A 154 -12.08 -9.99 7.57
CA ILE A 154 -12.18 -10.68 8.86
C ILE A 154 -11.62 -12.10 8.76
N ILE A 155 -11.99 -12.87 7.74
CA ILE A 155 -11.50 -14.24 7.54
C ILE A 155 -9.98 -14.25 7.39
N VAL A 156 -9.42 -13.42 6.51
CA VAL A 156 -7.98 -13.34 6.29
C VAL A 156 -7.25 -12.84 7.54
N GLY A 157 -7.80 -11.84 8.22
CA GLY A 157 -7.22 -11.30 9.45
C GLY A 157 -7.15 -12.35 10.56
N VAL A 158 -8.26 -13.05 10.83
CA VAL A 158 -8.31 -14.13 11.83
C VAL A 158 -7.34 -15.26 11.46
N PHE A 159 -7.37 -15.70 10.21
CA PHE A 159 -6.45 -16.74 9.72
C PHE A 159 -4.98 -16.33 9.94
N THR A 160 -4.62 -15.13 9.55
CA THR A 160 -3.25 -14.62 9.68
C THR A 160 -2.81 -14.57 11.15
N ILE A 161 -3.66 -14.04 12.03
CA ILE A 161 -3.35 -13.96 13.47
C ILE A 161 -3.14 -15.37 14.06
N VAL A 162 -4.07 -16.29 13.81
CA VAL A 162 -4.04 -17.64 14.38
C VAL A 162 -2.82 -18.41 13.88
N VAL A 163 -2.60 -18.42 12.56
CA VAL A 163 -1.48 -19.16 11.96
C VAL A 163 -0.14 -18.59 12.38
N THR A 164 0.01 -17.26 12.33
CA THR A 164 1.25 -16.60 12.77
C THR A 164 1.54 -16.88 14.23
N TYR A 165 0.52 -16.77 15.10
CA TYR A 165 0.68 -17.10 16.52
C TYR A 165 1.11 -18.55 16.73
N ALA A 166 0.50 -19.50 16.03
CA ALA A 166 0.87 -20.90 16.10
C ALA A 166 2.33 -21.15 15.67
N LEU A 167 2.75 -20.54 14.54
CA LEU A 167 4.12 -20.68 14.01
C LEU A 167 5.19 -20.07 14.93
N ILE A 168 4.88 -18.98 15.62
CA ILE A 168 5.83 -18.35 16.57
C ILE A 168 6.02 -19.22 17.83
N LYS A 169 5.06 -20.10 18.14
CA LYS A 169 5.11 -20.97 19.33
C LYS A 169 5.83 -22.31 19.11
N ILE A 170 6.10 -22.69 17.87
CA ILE A 170 6.86 -23.87 17.48
C ILE A 170 8.36 -23.55 17.53
#